data_6dbfaaa95f9792c46cbb0e303f79b6ef
#
_entry.id   6dbfaaa95f9792c46cbb0e303f79b6ef
#
_cell.length_a   1.000
_cell.length_b   1.000
_cell.length_c   1.000
_cell.angle_alpha   90.00
_cell.angle_beta   90.00
_cell.angle_gamma   90.00
#
_symmetry.space_group_name_H-M   'P 1'
#
loop_
_entity.id
_entity.type
_entity.pdbx_description
1 polymer ?
#
loop_
_entity_poly.entity_id
_entity_poly.type
_entity_poly.pdbx_seq_one_letter_code
_entity_poly.pdbx_strand_id
1 'polypeptide(L)'
;MSTLRVDTVMTTELVTVGPDDTLGEVREVFDTHRFHHLLVVEHFKVVGVISDRDLLKHLSPFVGKLSERAQDAFTLQRKVHQVMSRNVVTIRADTDIAQATRLMLDHGVSCLPVLDERQHPIGVVTWRDLLKAVAHCGLDPLCRLPNSAA
;
A
#
# COMPACT_ATOMS: atom_id res chain seq x y z
N MET A 1 -16.55 -0.17 -25.31
CA MET A 1 -15.09 -0.27 -25.22
C MET A 1 -14.76 -0.82 -23.84
N SER A 2 -14.03 -1.90 -23.79
CA SER A 2 -13.64 -2.49 -22.52
C SER A 2 -12.42 -1.73 -22.00
N THR A 3 -12.64 -0.80 -21.09
CA THR A 3 -11.57 -0.11 -20.37
C THR A 3 -10.90 -1.08 -19.40
N LEU A 4 -9.60 -0.96 -19.24
CA LEU A 4 -8.84 -1.78 -18.33
C LEU A 4 -9.21 -1.39 -16.87
N ARG A 5 -9.65 -2.38 -16.09
CA ARG A 5 -10.17 -2.17 -14.73
C ARG A 5 -9.13 -2.49 -13.67
N VAL A 6 -9.31 -1.90 -12.51
CA VAL A 6 -8.44 -2.08 -11.34
C VAL A 6 -8.32 -3.55 -10.92
N ASP A 7 -9.41 -4.32 -10.97
CA ASP A 7 -9.40 -5.75 -10.61
C ASP A 7 -8.46 -6.61 -11.46
N THR A 8 -8.05 -6.12 -12.63
CA THR A 8 -7.10 -6.83 -13.49
C THR A 8 -5.62 -6.60 -13.14
N VAL A 9 -5.34 -5.59 -12.31
CA VAL A 9 -3.96 -5.19 -11.96
C VAL A 9 -3.69 -5.18 -10.46
N MET A 10 -4.72 -5.11 -9.63
CA MET A 10 -4.58 -5.02 -8.18
C MET A 10 -3.90 -6.24 -7.58
N THR A 11 -3.17 -6.03 -6.49
CA THR A 11 -2.65 -7.09 -5.64
C THR A 11 -3.74 -7.51 -4.66
N THR A 12 -4.08 -8.79 -4.63
CA THR A 12 -5.11 -9.38 -3.75
C THR A 12 -4.55 -10.05 -2.51
N GLU A 13 -3.27 -10.39 -2.53
CA GLU A 13 -2.57 -10.89 -1.35
C GLU A 13 -2.29 -9.71 -0.40
N LEU A 14 -3.22 -9.48 0.51
CA LEU A 14 -3.14 -8.37 1.46
C LEU A 14 -2.42 -8.79 2.73
N VAL A 15 -1.37 -8.05 3.07
CA VAL A 15 -0.78 -8.04 4.40
C VAL A 15 -1.12 -6.70 5.03
N THR A 16 -1.75 -6.74 6.18
CA THR A 16 -2.22 -5.55 6.90
C THR A 16 -1.62 -5.49 8.28
N VAL A 17 -1.62 -4.30 8.85
CA VAL A 17 -1.21 -4.06 10.24
C VAL A 17 -2.32 -3.32 10.97
N GLY A 18 -2.33 -3.41 12.29
CA GLY A 18 -3.25 -2.66 13.13
C GLY A 18 -2.66 -1.29 13.55
N PRO A 19 -3.52 -0.35 13.97
CA PRO A 19 -3.06 0.97 14.42
C PRO A 19 -2.20 0.92 15.68
N ASP A 20 -2.37 -0.10 16.52
CA ASP A 20 -1.63 -0.30 17.77
C ASP A 20 -0.37 -1.18 17.60
N ASP A 21 -0.13 -1.70 16.41
CA ASP A 21 1.11 -2.40 16.12
C ASP A 21 2.30 -1.44 16.22
N THR A 22 3.48 -1.99 16.49
CA THR A 22 4.71 -1.20 16.62
C THR A 22 5.43 -1.04 15.28
N LEU A 23 6.28 -0.02 15.17
CA LEU A 23 7.15 0.13 14.00
C LEU A 23 8.14 -1.03 13.86
N GLY A 24 8.51 -1.70 14.96
CA GLY A 24 9.30 -2.92 14.92
C GLY A 24 8.60 -4.05 14.18
N GLU A 25 7.31 -4.26 14.46
CA GLU A 25 6.48 -5.25 13.76
C GLU A 25 6.29 -4.90 12.29
N VAL A 26 6.06 -3.63 11.99
CA VAL A 26 5.97 -3.15 10.59
C VAL A 26 7.28 -3.37 9.84
N ARG A 27 8.42 -3.11 10.47
CA ARG A 27 9.73 -3.38 9.89
C ARG A 27 9.90 -4.85 9.53
N GLU A 28 9.53 -5.76 10.41
CA GLU A 28 9.60 -7.20 10.16
C GLU A 28 8.74 -7.59 8.95
N VAL A 29 7.56 -7.00 8.81
CA VAL A 29 6.69 -7.25 7.64
C VAL A 29 7.35 -6.78 6.35
N PHE A 30 7.93 -5.57 6.32
CA PHE A 30 8.62 -5.08 5.14
C PHE A 30 9.89 -5.88 4.82
N ASP A 31 10.63 -6.33 5.83
CA ASP A 31 11.84 -7.15 5.65
C ASP A 31 11.51 -8.55 5.11
N THR A 32 10.36 -9.09 5.48
CA THR A 32 9.91 -10.44 5.07
C THR A 32 9.23 -10.43 3.69
N HIS A 33 8.53 -9.36 3.34
CA HIS A 33 7.75 -9.22 2.11
C HIS A 33 8.32 -8.11 1.23
N ARG A 34 8.09 -8.24 -0.09
CA ARG A 34 8.54 -7.23 -1.07
C ARG A 34 7.47 -6.15 -1.31
N PHE A 35 6.82 -5.71 -0.25
CA PHE A 35 5.85 -4.61 -0.30
C PHE A 35 6.54 -3.28 0.00
N HIS A 36 5.93 -2.21 -0.50
CA HIS A 36 6.34 -0.83 -0.18
C HIS A 36 5.26 -0.06 0.58
N HIS A 37 4.07 -0.63 0.68
CA HIS A 37 2.92 -0.06 1.36
C HIS A 37 2.17 -1.16 2.12
N LEU A 38 1.71 -0.82 3.31
CA LEU A 38 0.83 -1.66 4.11
C LEU A 38 -0.44 -0.89 4.45
N LEU A 39 -1.57 -1.56 4.35
CA LEU A 39 -2.83 -1.02 4.83
C LEU A 39 -2.90 -1.16 6.34
N VAL A 40 -3.32 -0.09 7.00
CA VAL A 40 -3.63 -0.11 8.41
C VAL A 40 -5.13 -0.34 8.56
N VAL A 41 -5.49 -1.45 9.18
CA VAL A 41 -6.88 -1.91 9.27
C VAL A 41 -7.29 -2.03 10.73
N GLU A 42 -8.45 -1.49 11.05
CA GLU A 42 -9.10 -1.59 12.34
C GLU A 42 -10.58 -1.93 12.13
N HIS A 43 -11.07 -2.96 12.83
CA HIS A 43 -12.46 -3.43 12.69
C HIS A 43 -12.89 -3.64 11.22
N PHE A 44 -12.03 -4.31 10.43
CA PHE A 44 -12.21 -4.58 9.00
C PHE A 44 -12.23 -3.33 8.09
N LYS A 45 -11.92 -2.15 8.61
CA LYS A 45 -11.86 -0.90 7.87
C LYS A 45 -10.44 -0.39 7.72
N VAL A 46 -10.13 0.16 6.56
CA VAL A 46 -8.85 0.84 6.33
C VAL A 46 -8.88 2.19 7.04
N VAL A 47 -7.98 2.38 8.00
CA VAL A 47 -7.86 3.63 8.78
C VAL A 47 -6.61 4.43 8.41
N GLY A 48 -5.68 3.84 7.69
CA GLY A 48 -4.46 4.48 7.25
C GLY A 48 -3.66 3.62 6.29
N VAL A 49 -2.57 4.18 5.81
CA VAL A 49 -1.55 3.51 5.01
C VAL A 49 -0.19 3.88 5.58
N ILE A 50 0.71 2.92 5.66
CA ILE A 50 2.11 3.14 6.03
C ILE A 50 3.01 2.63 4.92
N SER A 51 3.95 3.45 4.47
CA SER A 51 4.96 3.08 3.50
C SER A 51 6.30 2.74 4.17
N ASP A 52 7.18 2.06 3.43
CA ASP A 52 8.57 1.84 3.86
C ASP A 52 9.32 3.17 4.07
N ARG A 53 8.99 4.20 3.30
CA ARG A 53 9.53 5.56 3.49
C ARG A 53 9.07 6.19 4.80
N ASP A 54 7.80 6.02 5.17
CA ASP A 54 7.28 6.49 6.46
C ASP A 54 8.01 5.82 7.61
N LEU A 55 8.24 4.51 7.50
CA LEU A 55 9.01 3.76 8.47
C LEU A 55 10.42 4.34 8.64
N LEU A 56 11.14 4.54 7.53
CA LEU A 56 12.51 5.09 7.56
C LEU A 56 12.59 6.50 8.14
N LYS A 57 11.59 7.34 7.93
CA LYS A 57 11.54 8.69 8.51
C LYS A 57 11.41 8.70 10.03
N HIS A 58 10.81 7.65 10.59
CA HIS A 58 10.45 7.60 12.01
C HIS A 58 11.31 6.63 12.83
N LEU A 59 12.19 5.86 12.18
CA LEU A 59 13.19 5.04 12.86
C LEU A 59 14.51 5.78 12.98
N SER A 60 15.20 5.56 14.09
CA SER A 60 16.58 6.02 14.22
C SER A 60 17.47 5.31 13.19
N PRO A 61 18.40 6.02 12.50
CA PRO A 61 19.34 5.40 11.57
C PRO A 61 20.35 4.48 12.26
N PHE A 62 20.41 4.50 13.60
CA PHE A 62 21.34 3.68 14.39
C PHE A 62 20.74 2.34 14.84
N VAL A 63 19.44 2.12 14.63
CA VAL A 63 18.77 0.85 14.97
C VAL A 63 19.46 -0.32 14.28
N GLY A 64 19.82 -1.34 15.05
CA GLY A 64 20.51 -2.54 14.57
C GLY A 64 22.00 -2.35 14.29
N LYS A 65 22.61 -1.21 14.63
CA LYS A 65 24.04 -0.94 14.47
C LYS A 65 24.76 -1.06 15.80
N LEU A 66 26.08 -1.26 15.74
CA LEU A 66 26.93 -1.33 16.94
C LEU A 66 26.88 -0.04 17.78
N SER A 67 26.53 1.09 17.18
CA SER A 67 26.38 2.39 17.83
C SER A 67 24.96 2.64 18.38
N GLU A 68 24.09 1.64 18.33
CA GLU A 68 22.71 1.75 18.84
C GLU A 68 22.69 2.06 20.34
N ARG A 69 21.85 3.04 20.70
CA ARG A 69 21.56 3.41 22.09
C ARG A 69 20.13 3.02 22.43
N ALA A 70 19.82 2.98 23.73
CA ALA A 70 18.46 2.65 24.19
C ALA A 70 17.37 3.56 23.56
N GLN A 71 17.66 4.84 23.39
CA GLN A 71 16.76 5.79 22.73
C GLN A 71 16.55 5.50 21.24
N ASP A 72 17.53 4.91 20.56
CA ASP A 72 17.42 4.52 19.14
C ASP A 72 16.50 3.32 19.02
N ALA A 73 16.71 2.29 19.85
CA ALA A 73 15.87 1.11 19.90
C ALA A 73 14.41 1.46 20.30
N PHE A 74 14.22 2.49 21.12
CA PHE A 74 12.90 2.96 21.55
C PHE A 74 12.03 3.44 20.37
N THR A 75 12.62 3.91 19.27
CA THR A 75 11.86 4.31 18.07
C THR A 75 11.05 3.16 17.47
N LEU A 76 11.50 1.90 17.66
CA LEU A 76 10.78 0.70 17.21
C LEU A 76 9.47 0.45 17.98
N GLN A 77 9.31 1.05 19.16
CA GLN A 77 8.12 0.90 20.00
C GLN A 77 7.01 1.90 19.67
N ARG A 78 7.27 2.85 18.79
CA ARG A 78 6.24 3.79 18.34
C ARG A 78 5.11 3.02 17.66
N LYS A 79 3.88 3.50 17.85
CA LYS A 79 2.69 2.87 17.29
C LYS A 79 2.43 3.32 15.85
N VAL A 80 1.90 2.43 15.03
CA VAL A 80 1.55 2.69 13.64
C VAL A 80 0.66 3.92 13.50
N HIS A 81 -0.36 4.08 14.35
CA HIS A 81 -1.27 5.23 14.30
C HIS A 81 -0.60 6.60 14.49
N GLN A 82 0.62 6.62 15.07
CA GLN A 82 1.38 7.86 15.26
C GLN A 82 2.13 8.31 14.01
N VAL A 83 2.33 7.41 13.05
CA VAL A 83 3.13 7.65 11.83
C VAL A 83 2.40 7.39 10.53
N MET A 84 1.33 6.61 10.52
CA MET A 84 0.56 6.29 9.32
C MET A 84 0.01 7.55 8.65
N SER A 85 -0.11 7.52 7.34
CA SER A 85 -0.90 8.50 6.61
C SER A 85 -2.38 8.21 6.79
N ARG A 86 -3.16 9.22 7.16
CA ARG A 86 -4.63 9.15 7.27
C ARG A 86 -5.32 9.65 6.00
N ASN A 87 -4.55 10.16 5.04
CA ASN A 87 -5.04 10.54 3.72
C ASN A 87 -5.22 9.28 2.88
N VAL A 88 -6.29 8.54 3.14
CA VAL A 88 -6.62 7.30 2.44
C VAL A 88 -7.63 7.61 1.35
N VAL A 89 -7.23 7.38 0.11
CA VAL A 89 -8.11 7.44 -1.06
C VAL A 89 -8.42 6.01 -1.48
N THR A 90 -9.68 5.64 -1.45
CA THR A 90 -10.13 4.27 -1.76
C THR A 90 -10.85 4.20 -3.09
N ILE A 91 -10.83 3.03 -3.72
CA ILE A 91 -11.50 2.76 -4.99
C ILE A 91 -12.23 1.42 -4.95
N ARG A 92 -13.00 1.16 -5.99
CA ARG A 92 -13.71 -0.11 -6.22
C ARG A 92 -12.94 -0.96 -7.23
N ALA A 93 -13.19 -2.27 -7.19
CA ALA A 93 -12.56 -3.22 -8.10
C ALA A 93 -12.89 -2.96 -9.60
N ASP A 94 -14.06 -2.42 -9.87
CA ASP A 94 -14.53 -2.06 -11.21
C ASP A 94 -14.09 -0.67 -11.68
N THR A 95 -13.33 0.06 -10.87
CA THR A 95 -12.78 1.37 -11.24
C THR A 95 -11.86 1.22 -12.46
N ASP A 96 -11.96 2.17 -13.37
CA ASP A 96 -11.10 2.29 -14.54
C ASP A 96 -9.67 2.67 -14.13
N ILE A 97 -8.66 2.07 -14.77
CA ILE A 97 -7.24 2.37 -14.48
C ILE A 97 -6.91 3.85 -14.71
N ALA A 98 -7.48 4.47 -15.73
CA ALA A 98 -7.24 5.89 -15.99
C ALA A 98 -7.81 6.76 -14.85
N GLN A 99 -8.95 6.39 -14.29
CA GLN A 99 -9.53 7.05 -13.13
C GLN A 99 -8.66 6.83 -11.89
N ALA A 100 -8.20 5.60 -11.63
CA ALA A 100 -7.28 5.31 -10.52
C ALA A 100 -5.98 6.13 -10.62
N THR A 101 -5.43 6.24 -11.83
CA THR A 101 -4.23 7.04 -12.09
C THR A 101 -4.47 8.51 -11.76
N ARG A 102 -5.58 9.08 -12.18
CA ARG A 102 -5.94 10.48 -11.86
C ARG A 102 -6.07 10.69 -10.36
N LEU A 103 -6.74 9.78 -9.66
CA LEU A 103 -6.87 9.87 -8.21
C LEU A 103 -5.53 9.88 -7.48
N MET A 104 -4.57 9.04 -7.93
CA MET A 104 -3.22 9.06 -7.37
C MET A 104 -2.53 10.41 -7.58
N LEU A 105 -2.63 10.98 -8.79
CA LEU A 105 -2.02 12.25 -9.12
C LEU A 105 -2.67 13.41 -8.38
N ASP A 106 -3.99 13.47 -8.37
CA ASP A 106 -4.75 14.58 -7.79
C ASP A 106 -4.61 14.63 -6.25
N HIS A 107 -4.52 13.47 -5.62
CA HIS A 107 -4.37 13.36 -4.17
C HIS A 107 -2.93 13.20 -3.69
N GLY A 108 -1.97 13.07 -4.61
CA GLY A 108 -0.56 12.90 -4.27
C GLY A 108 -0.28 11.60 -3.49
N VAL A 109 -1.05 10.55 -3.76
CA VAL A 109 -0.88 9.23 -3.13
C VAL A 109 -0.34 8.22 -4.11
N SER A 110 0.41 7.23 -3.62
CA SER A 110 1.03 6.19 -4.45
C SER A 110 0.40 4.80 -4.26
N CYS A 111 -0.63 4.73 -3.44
CA CYS A 111 -1.33 3.50 -3.09
C CYS A 111 -2.81 3.79 -2.92
N LEU A 112 -3.66 2.97 -3.52
CA LEU A 112 -5.11 3.04 -3.43
C LEU A 112 -5.64 1.70 -2.90
N PRO A 113 -6.18 1.64 -1.69
CA PRO A 113 -6.93 0.48 -1.23
C PRO A 113 -8.17 0.25 -2.07
N VAL A 114 -8.41 -1.00 -2.44
CA VAL A 114 -9.59 -1.44 -3.18
C VAL A 114 -10.57 -2.07 -2.19
N LEU A 115 -11.78 -1.55 -2.15
CA LEU A 115 -12.81 -1.97 -1.20
C LEU A 115 -13.95 -2.70 -1.89
N ASP A 116 -14.55 -3.65 -1.17
CA ASP A 116 -15.79 -4.30 -1.56
C ASP A 116 -17.04 -3.45 -1.21
N GLU A 117 -18.23 -4.00 -1.43
CA GLU A 117 -19.50 -3.32 -1.12
C GLU A 117 -19.69 -3.06 0.38
N ARG A 118 -19.06 -3.86 1.23
CA ARG A 118 -19.07 -3.71 2.69
C ARG A 118 -18.00 -2.77 3.22
N GLN A 119 -17.26 -2.14 2.31
CA GLN A 119 -16.11 -1.28 2.63
C GLN A 119 -14.93 -2.03 3.26
N HIS A 120 -14.84 -3.35 3.04
CA HIS A 120 -13.69 -4.14 3.45
C HIS A 120 -12.60 -4.12 2.38
N PRO A 121 -11.33 -4.05 2.74
CA PRO A 121 -10.23 -4.10 1.77
C PRO A 121 -10.15 -5.48 1.13
N ILE A 122 -10.15 -5.51 -0.19
CA ILE A 122 -10.02 -6.72 -1.01
C ILE A 122 -8.78 -6.73 -1.90
N GLY A 123 -8.11 -5.62 -2.01
CA GLY A 123 -6.92 -5.46 -2.81
C GLY A 123 -6.26 -4.11 -2.58
N VAL A 124 -5.15 -3.93 -3.24
CA VAL A 124 -4.42 -2.67 -3.27
C VAL A 124 -3.84 -2.45 -4.66
N VAL A 125 -3.89 -1.21 -5.13
CA VAL A 125 -3.26 -0.77 -6.38
C VAL A 125 -2.21 0.26 -6.05
N THR A 126 -1.00 0.06 -6.56
CA THR A 126 0.10 1.02 -6.45
C THR A 126 0.44 1.58 -7.82
N TRP A 127 1.19 2.71 -7.85
CA TRP A 127 1.70 3.26 -9.10
C TRP A 127 2.55 2.22 -9.89
N ARG A 128 3.19 1.30 -9.18
CA ARG A 128 3.98 0.21 -9.78
C ARG A 128 3.09 -0.76 -10.56
N ASP A 129 1.91 -1.08 -10.06
CA ASP A 129 0.93 -1.92 -10.75
C ASP A 129 0.43 -1.24 -12.03
N LEU A 130 0.19 0.07 -11.97
CA LEU A 130 -0.20 0.86 -13.13
C LEU A 130 0.91 0.91 -14.19
N LEU A 131 2.17 1.06 -13.78
CA LEU A 131 3.31 1.03 -14.70
C LEU A 131 3.50 -0.36 -15.33
N LYS A 132 3.28 -1.44 -14.60
CA LYS A 132 3.31 -2.79 -15.17
C LYS A 132 2.23 -2.97 -16.24
N ALA A 133 1.03 -2.44 -15.98
CA ALA A 133 -0.05 -2.47 -16.96
C ALA A 133 0.33 -1.72 -18.24
N VAL A 134 0.91 -0.53 -18.13
CA VAL A 134 1.39 0.25 -19.27
C VAL A 134 2.53 -0.47 -20.01
N ALA A 135 3.48 -1.06 -19.29
CA ALA A 135 4.59 -1.80 -19.87
C ALA A 135 4.12 -3.02 -20.67
N HIS A 136 3.05 -3.65 -20.23
CA HIS A 136 2.48 -4.83 -20.90
C HIS A 136 1.60 -4.46 -22.10
N CYS A 137 0.73 -3.48 -21.93
CA CYS A 137 -0.28 -3.09 -22.90
C CYS A 137 0.15 -1.93 -23.80
N GLY A 138 1.22 -1.25 -23.47
CA GLY A 138 1.51 0.04 -24.09
C GLY A 138 0.37 1.03 -23.84
N LEU A 139 -0.01 1.76 -24.88
CA LEU A 139 -1.16 2.66 -24.86
C LEU A 139 -2.37 2.05 -25.61
N ASP A 140 -2.36 0.75 -25.85
CA ASP A 140 -3.45 0.07 -26.56
C ASP A 140 -4.67 -0.08 -25.62
N PRO A 141 -5.78 0.61 -25.91
CA PRO A 141 -7.00 0.53 -25.11
C PRO A 141 -7.70 -0.83 -25.20
N LEU A 142 -7.31 -1.68 -26.15
CA LEU A 142 -7.88 -3.01 -26.36
C LEU A 142 -7.01 -4.12 -25.72
N CYS A 143 -5.89 -3.74 -25.11
CA CYS A 143 -5.01 -4.72 -24.49
C CYS A 143 -5.70 -5.47 -23.36
N ARG A 144 -5.54 -6.79 -23.35
CA ARG A 144 -5.93 -7.65 -22.23
C ARG A 144 -4.68 -8.08 -21.49
N LEU A 145 -4.62 -7.78 -20.21
CA LEU A 145 -3.59 -8.35 -19.35
C LEU A 145 -3.80 -9.86 -19.23
N PRO A 146 -2.74 -10.67 -19.28
CA PRO A 146 -2.87 -12.07 -18.92
C PRO A 146 -3.43 -12.14 -17.50
N ASN A 147 -4.43 -13.01 -17.30
CA ASN A 147 -4.94 -13.26 -15.95
C ASN A 147 -3.75 -13.50 -15.04
N SER A 148 -3.60 -12.67 -14.03
CA SER A 148 -2.71 -12.95 -12.94
C SER A 148 -3.28 -14.16 -12.20
N ALA A 149 -3.04 -15.33 -12.76
CA ALA A 149 -3.25 -16.58 -12.03
C ALA A 149 -2.30 -16.55 -10.86
N ALA A 150 -2.91 -16.59 -9.70
CA ALA A 150 -2.43 -16.65 -8.34
C ALA A 150 -0.93 -16.88 -8.14
#